data_ede042d522c9cc41d31d04b4a28f491d
#
_entry.id   ede042d522c9cc41d31d04b4a28f491d
#
_cell.length_a   1.000
_cell.length_b   1.000
_cell.length_c   1.000
_cell.angle_alpha   90.00
_cell.angle_beta   90.00
_cell.angle_gamma   90.00
#
_symmetry.space_group_name_H-M   'P 1'
#
loop_
_entity.id
_entity.type
_entity.pdbx_description
1 polymer ?
#
loop_
_entity_poly.entity_id
_entity_poly.type
_entity_poly.pdbx_seq_one_letter_code
_entity_poly.pdbx_strand_id
1 'polypeptide(L)'
;MAGIGIDLGTTNSLAGVWQDGKVVLIPNAFGEYFTPSVVGIGKNQEVFVGSVAKEMLATQPYDTFREFKRNMGTNFLYGNGRKKYRAEELSAFVLRRLKEDAEKFLGEEVTEAVISVPAYFDDNKRNATKNAGRLAGLKVERLINEPSAVALKHHTAEKGAESFIVFDFGGGTLDVSLVEAFDNVVEIQAVAGDNYLGGKDFNEIIAQDFYEQNQISEAYLTKNEQENVLKEAETVKKELTDKNEAERQVYIKDEAYTLKMTNQRLIHLSAELFSRMAKPIAKVIKMVGIELEELDKVILVGGSSKMPVVQQYIKGLLGDKVPVVLEENPDESVAYGVGMAAAIKERTGDIKDMLLTDICPFSLGTELYDGSFSPVIEKNETLPCKRTRYYTKVRNNQITM
;
A
#
# COMPACT_ATOMS: atom_id res chain seq x y z
N MET A 1 0.69 28.46 0.51
CA MET A 1 0.21 27.25 -0.16
C MET A 1 0.94 26.08 0.47
N ALA A 2 0.21 25.22 1.14
CA ALA A 2 0.81 24.10 1.86
C ALA A 2 1.00 22.89 0.96
N GLY A 3 2.13 22.22 1.11
CA GLY A 3 2.36 20.88 0.57
C GLY A 3 2.05 19.84 1.63
N ILE A 4 1.35 18.77 1.24
CA ILE A 4 0.99 17.68 2.14
C ILE A 4 1.62 16.36 1.70
N GLY A 5 1.80 15.45 2.65
CA GLY A 5 2.10 14.05 2.39
C GLY A 5 0.81 13.23 2.38
N ILE A 6 0.63 12.38 1.37
CA ILE A 6 -0.52 11.48 1.28
C ILE A 6 -0.03 10.04 1.19
N ASP A 7 -0.48 9.22 2.14
CA ASP A 7 -0.45 7.77 1.98
C ASP A 7 -1.73 7.32 1.27
N LEU A 8 -1.59 6.94 0.00
CA LEU A 8 -2.69 6.41 -0.81
C LEU A 8 -2.74 4.89 -0.68
N GLY A 9 -3.34 4.39 0.39
CA GLY A 9 -3.38 2.95 0.66
C GLY A 9 -4.44 2.17 -0.12
N THR A 10 -4.29 0.85 -0.21
CA THR A 10 -5.28 -0.04 -0.86
C THR A 10 -6.61 -0.09 -0.10
N THR A 11 -6.54 -0.07 1.22
CA THR A 11 -7.71 -0.18 2.11
C THR A 11 -8.08 1.16 2.73
N ASN A 12 -7.10 1.88 3.27
CA ASN A 12 -7.27 3.19 3.89
C ASN A 12 -6.22 4.14 3.34
N SER A 13 -6.55 5.42 3.29
CA SER A 13 -5.64 6.49 2.92
C SER A 13 -5.57 7.53 4.04
N LEU A 14 -4.41 8.15 4.21
CA LEU A 14 -4.13 9.15 5.23
C LEU A 14 -3.44 10.36 4.60
N ALA A 15 -3.58 11.51 5.24
CA ALA A 15 -2.80 12.70 4.90
C ALA A 15 -2.07 13.23 6.13
N GLY A 16 -0.89 13.79 5.92
CA GLY A 16 -0.10 14.42 6.98
C GLY A 16 0.58 15.71 6.49
N VAL A 17 0.85 16.59 7.40
CA VAL A 17 1.53 17.87 7.15
C VAL A 17 2.62 18.09 8.19
N TRP A 18 3.69 18.80 7.82
CA TRP A 18 4.74 19.19 8.74
C TRP A 18 4.36 20.48 9.45
N GLN A 19 4.23 20.43 10.78
CA GLN A 19 3.94 21.59 11.62
C GLN A 19 4.74 21.49 12.92
N ASP A 20 5.31 22.60 13.38
CA ASP A 20 6.00 22.72 14.66
C ASP A 20 7.07 21.63 14.92
N GLY A 21 7.87 21.32 13.88
CA GLY A 21 8.96 20.36 14.00
C GLY A 21 8.55 18.88 13.94
N LYS A 22 7.30 18.57 13.59
CA LYS A 22 6.79 17.20 13.49
C LYS A 22 5.73 17.04 12.40
N VAL A 23 5.47 15.81 12.03
CA VAL A 23 4.33 15.48 11.18
C VAL A 23 3.06 15.40 12.03
N VAL A 24 2.03 16.10 11.60
CA VAL A 24 0.67 16.02 12.15
C VAL A 24 -0.22 15.35 11.13
N LEU A 25 -0.91 14.27 11.54
CA LEU A 25 -1.90 13.62 10.69
C LEU A 25 -3.16 14.49 10.59
N ILE A 26 -3.74 14.56 9.42
CA ILE A 26 -4.91 15.38 9.12
C ILE A 26 -6.17 14.54 9.32
N PRO A 27 -7.09 14.95 10.21
CA PRO A 27 -8.34 14.24 10.42
C PRO A 27 -9.32 14.49 9.28
N ASN A 28 -10.12 13.48 8.95
CA ASN A 28 -11.26 13.60 8.06
C ASN A 28 -12.45 14.34 8.74
N ALA A 29 -13.55 14.51 8.04
CA ALA A 29 -14.75 15.21 8.57
C ALA A 29 -15.38 14.54 9.79
N PHE A 30 -15.03 13.30 10.11
CA PHE A 30 -15.52 12.57 11.29
C PHE A 30 -14.51 12.59 12.45
N GLY A 31 -13.38 13.29 12.30
CA GLY A 31 -12.31 13.34 13.30
C GLY A 31 -11.39 12.12 13.29
N GLU A 32 -11.48 11.26 12.27
CA GLU A 32 -10.65 10.07 12.12
C GLU A 32 -9.49 10.35 11.16
N TYR A 33 -8.32 9.76 11.41
CA TYR A 33 -7.17 9.90 10.51
C TYR A 33 -7.28 9.01 9.27
N PHE A 34 -7.99 7.89 9.39
CA PHE A 34 -8.17 6.92 8.31
C PHE A 34 -9.38 7.29 7.44
N THR A 35 -9.14 7.45 6.16
CA THR A 35 -10.19 7.55 5.15
C THR A 35 -10.20 6.25 4.34
N PRO A 36 -11.23 5.39 4.47
CA PRO A 36 -11.33 4.19 3.64
C PRO A 36 -11.19 4.51 2.15
N SER A 37 -10.35 3.76 1.44
CA SER A 37 -10.14 3.88 -0.01
C SER A 37 -11.30 3.22 -0.76
N VAL A 38 -12.51 3.72 -0.52
CA VAL A 38 -13.76 3.24 -1.08
C VAL A 38 -14.51 4.41 -1.71
N VAL A 39 -15.07 4.17 -2.90
CA VAL A 39 -15.85 5.17 -3.67
C VAL A 39 -17.20 4.58 -4.03
N GLY A 40 -18.26 5.24 -3.64
CA GLY A 40 -19.64 4.92 -4.01
C GLY A 40 -20.22 5.97 -4.95
N ILE A 41 -20.99 5.52 -5.93
CA ILE A 41 -21.70 6.41 -6.87
C ILE A 41 -23.19 6.30 -6.62
N GLY A 42 -23.78 7.39 -6.18
CA GLY A 42 -25.23 7.48 -5.95
C GLY A 42 -26.05 7.52 -7.23
N LYS A 43 -27.37 7.35 -7.09
CA LYS A 43 -28.32 7.33 -8.22
C LYS A 43 -28.30 8.61 -9.06
N ASN A 44 -28.03 9.76 -8.42
CA ASN A 44 -27.92 11.06 -9.09
C ASN A 44 -26.48 11.41 -9.48
N GLN A 45 -25.58 10.44 -9.56
CA GLN A 45 -24.16 10.61 -9.85
C GLN A 45 -23.37 11.35 -8.74
N GLU A 46 -23.91 11.44 -7.53
CA GLU A 46 -23.17 11.93 -6.37
C GLU A 46 -22.04 10.94 -6.03
N VAL A 47 -20.89 11.49 -5.67
CA VAL A 47 -19.71 10.68 -5.30
C VAL A 47 -19.58 10.67 -3.79
N PHE A 48 -19.57 9.48 -3.22
CA PHE A 48 -19.30 9.22 -1.81
C PHE A 48 -17.91 8.61 -1.66
N VAL A 49 -17.17 9.05 -0.66
CA VAL A 49 -15.80 8.55 -0.38
C VAL A 49 -15.66 8.24 1.10
N GLY A 50 -14.87 7.25 1.42
CA GLY A 50 -14.52 6.91 2.80
C GLY A 50 -15.56 6.05 3.50
N SER A 51 -15.80 6.33 4.79
CA SER A 51 -16.66 5.51 5.66
C SER A 51 -18.09 5.39 5.13
N VAL A 52 -18.65 6.49 4.58
CA VAL A 52 -19.99 6.46 3.97
C VAL A 52 -20.03 5.51 2.77
N ALA A 53 -19.04 5.58 1.88
CA ALA A 53 -18.97 4.66 0.74
C ALA A 53 -18.73 3.21 1.20
N LYS A 54 -17.99 3.00 2.29
CA LYS A 54 -17.75 1.66 2.84
C LYS A 54 -19.06 0.98 3.27
N GLU A 55 -19.99 1.70 3.87
CA GLU A 55 -21.31 1.16 4.22
C GLU A 55 -22.17 0.85 2.97
N MET A 56 -21.95 1.57 1.86
CA MET A 56 -22.63 1.29 0.60
C MET A 56 -22.23 -0.05 -0.03
N LEU A 57 -21.08 -0.65 0.32
CA LEU A 57 -20.67 -1.96 -0.19
C LEU A 57 -21.73 -3.05 0.06
N ALA A 58 -22.37 -3.04 1.23
CA ALA A 58 -23.40 -4.00 1.57
C ALA A 58 -24.77 -3.70 0.93
N THR A 59 -25.07 -2.42 0.60
CA THR A 59 -26.39 -2.01 0.11
C THR A 59 -26.42 -1.73 -1.39
N GLN A 60 -25.30 -1.25 -1.97
CA GLN A 60 -25.14 -0.87 -3.38
C GLN A 60 -23.81 -1.39 -3.96
N PRO A 61 -23.55 -2.71 -3.92
CA PRO A 61 -22.23 -3.28 -4.25
C PRO A 61 -21.83 -3.13 -5.73
N TYR A 62 -22.80 -2.88 -6.63
CA TYR A 62 -22.51 -2.69 -8.06
C TYR A 62 -22.03 -1.29 -8.41
N ASP A 63 -22.32 -0.31 -7.56
CA ASP A 63 -21.97 1.10 -7.74
C ASP A 63 -20.99 1.58 -6.65
N THR A 64 -20.38 0.63 -5.93
CA THR A 64 -19.38 0.91 -4.89
C THR A 64 -18.11 0.14 -5.17
N PHE A 65 -16.98 0.84 -5.15
CA PHE A 65 -15.70 0.33 -5.62
C PHE A 65 -14.65 0.43 -4.51
N ARG A 66 -13.88 -0.64 -4.34
CA ARG A 66 -12.77 -0.75 -3.39
C ARG A 66 -11.56 -1.40 -4.04
N GLU A 67 -10.41 -1.34 -3.39
CA GLU A 67 -9.17 -2.02 -3.78
C GLU A 67 -8.67 -1.68 -5.20
N PHE A 68 -9.14 -0.59 -5.77
CA PHE A 68 -8.80 -0.17 -7.13
C PHE A 68 -7.31 0.17 -7.28
N LYS A 69 -6.57 0.43 -6.20
CA LYS A 69 -5.11 0.62 -6.23
C LYS A 69 -4.39 -0.59 -6.84
N ARG A 70 -4.90 -1.82 -6.68
CA ARG A 70 -4.32 -3.03 -7.29
C ARG A 70 -4.36 -2.99 -8.82
N ASN A 71 -5.35 -2.33 -9.41
CA ASN A 71 -5.52 -2.19 -10.86
C ASN A 71 -4.99 -0.85 -11.41
N MET A 72 -4.19 -0.11 -10.62
CA MET A 72 -3.56 1.12 -11.05
C MET A 72 -2.71 0.89 -12.30
N GLY A 73 -2.81 1.78 -13.28
CA GLY A 73 -2.05 1.69 -14.54
C GLY A 73 -2.49 0.58 -15.50
N THR A 74 -3.60 -0.13 -15.20
CA THR A 74 -4.17 -1.15 -16.08
C THR A 74 -5.38 -0.61 -16.85
N ASN A 75 -5.86 -1.38 -17.83
CA ASN A 75 -7.07 -1.06 -18.60
C ASN A 75 -8.37 -1.58 -17.92
N PHE A 76 -8.29 -2.07 -16.68
CA PHE A 76 -9.46 -2.56 -15.96
C PHE A 76 -10.46 -1.42 -15.73
N LEU A 77 -11.74 -1.70 -15.95
CA LEU A 77 -12.83 -0.73 -15.79
C LEU A 77 -13.80 -1.20 -14.70
N TYR A 78 -14.06 -0.31 -13.76
CA TYR A 78 -15.03 -0.46 -12.69
C TYR A 78 -16.40 0.07 -13.10
N GLY A 79 -17.48 -0.63 -12.70
CA GLY A 79 -18.87 -0.29 -13.02
C GLY A 79 -19.47 -1.17 -14.13
N ASN A 80 -20.78 -1.38 -14.05
CA ASN A 80 -21.56 -2.20 -14.98
C ASN A 80 -22.55 -1.39 -15.85
N GLY A 81 -22.65 -0.07 -15.58
CA GLY A 81 -23.54 0.85 -16.28
C GLY A 81 -22.91 1.53 -17.50
N ARG A 82 -23.53 2.64 -17.91
CA ARG A 82 -23.02 3.49 -19.01
C ARG A 82 -21.71 4.19 -18.65
N LYS A 83 -21.50 4.50 -17.37
CA LYS A 83 -20.29 5.16 -16.87
C LYS A 83 -19.40 4.10 -16.21
N LYS A 84 -18.18 4.06 -16.68
CA LYS A 84 -17.13 3.17 -16.15
C LYS A 84 -15.94 4.03 -15.73
N TYR A 85 -15.23 3.57 -14.72
CA TYR A 85 -14.12 4.30 -14.11
C TYR A 85 -12.85 3.47 -14.19
N ARG A 86 -11.72 4.12 -14.44
CA ARG A 86 -10.39 3.53 -14.24
C ARG A 86 -9.96 3.65 -12.78
N ALA A 87 -8.96 2.87 -12.39
CA ALA A 87 -8.42 2.91 -11.03
C ALA A 87 -7.92 4.31 -10.64
N GLU A 88 -7.26 5.02 -11.57
CA GLU A 88 -6.78 6.38 -11.35
C GLU A 88 -7.91 7.40 -11.15
N GLU A 89 -9.06 7.22 -11.78
CA GLU A 89 -10.22 8.10 -11.59
C GLU A 89 -10.86 7.88 -10.21
N LEU A 90 -10.97 6.62 -9.78
CA LEU A 90 -11.45 6.30 -8.42
C LEU A 90 -10.47 6.79 -7.35
N SER A 91 -9.17 6.63 -7.58
CA SER A 91 -8.14 7.18 -6.70
C SER A 91 -8.18 8.70 -6.63
N ALA A 92 -8.52 9.38 -7.72
CA ALA A 92 -8.66 10.83 -7.75
C ALA A 92 -9.80 11.33 -6.85
N PHE A 93 -10.90 10.58 -6.71
CA PHE A 93 -11.97 10.94 -5.76
C PHE A 93 -11.47 10.85 -4.31
N VAL A 94 -10.69 9.81 -3.96
CA VAL A 94 -10.08 9.69 -2.63
C VAL A 94 -9.10 10.84 -2.38
N LEU A 95 -8.20 11.10 -3.33
CA LEU A 95 -7.21 12.19 -3.21
C LEU A 95 -7.87 13.56 -3.08
N ARG A 96 -8.96 13.80 -3.82
CA ARG A 96 -9.75 15.03 -3.70
C ARG A 96 -10.36 15.18 -2.31
N ARG A 97 -10.90 14.10 -1.75
CA ARG A 97 -11.44 14.10 -0.39
C ARG A 97 -10.36 14.44 0.64
N LEU A 98 -9.18 13.81 0.55
CA LEU A 98 -8.06 14.11 1.45
C LEU A 98 -7.58 15.56 1.28
N LYS A 99 -7.56 16.10 0.06
CA LYS A 99 -7.26 17.50 -0.21
C LYS A 99 -8.26 18.44 0.50
N GLU A 100 -9.57 18.18 0.35
CA GLU A 100 -10.62 18.96 0.99
C GLU A 100 -10.53 18.93 2.52
N ASP A 101 -10.25 17.77 3.10
CA ASP A 101 -10.04 17.61 4.54
C ASP A 101 -8.78 18.39 4.99
N ALA A 102 -7.72 18.36 4.19
CA ALA A 102 -6.49 19.11 4.46
C ALA A 102 -6.69 20.62 4.37
N GLU A 103 -7.38 21.12 3.36
CA GLU A 103 -7.70 22.53 3.22
C GLU A 103 -8.55 23.05 4.39
N LYS A 104 -9.51 22.23 4.83
CA LYS A 104 -10.33 22.56 6.00
C LYS A 104 -9.53 22.60 7.29
N PHE A 105 -8.60 21.66 7.47
CA PHE A 105 -7.73 21.56 8.64
C PHE A 105 -6.73 22.71 8.71
N LEU A 106 -6.12 23.04 7.57
CA LEU A 106 -5.07 24.08 7.48
C LEU A 106 -5.63 25.49 7.37
N GLY A 107 -6.87 25.65 6.90
CA GLY A 107 -7.49 26.96 6.62
C GLY A 107 -6.91 27.66 5.39
N GLU A 108 -6.18 26.93 4.53
CA GLU A 108 -5.59 27.45 3.29
C GLU A 108 -5.68 26.44 2.16
N GLU A 109 -5.48 26.90 0.91
CA GLU A 109 -5.52 26.07 -0.28
C GLU A 109 -4.30 25.11 -0.31
N VAL A 110 -4.57 23.83 -0.63
CA VAL A 110 -3.57 22.79 -0.83
C VAL A 110 -3.41 22.50 -2.32
N THR A 111 -2.28 22.84 -2.89
CA THR A 111 -2.02 22.71 -4.34
C THR A 111 -1.02 21.62 -4.68
N GLU A 112 -0.20 21.20 -3.73
CA GLU A 112 0.87 20.21 -3.94
C GLU A 112 0.76 19.04 -2.97
N ALA A 113 1.18 17.85 -3.42
CA ALA A 113 1.30 16.67 -2.58
C ALA A 113 2.51 15.81 -2.96
N VAL A 114 3.12 15.19 -1.96
CA VAL A 114 3.94 13.98 -2.10
C VAL A 114 3.03 12.80 -1.84
N ILE A 115 3.03 11.78 -2.70
CA ILE A 115 2.15 10.61 -2.57
C ILE A 115 3.00 9.35 -2.46
N SER A 116 2.64 8.45 -1.52
CA SER A 116 3.25 7.14 -1.39
C SER A 116 2.82 6.19 -2.50
N VAL A 117 3.73 5.32 -2.88
CA VAL A 117 3.47 4.20 -3.79
C VAL A 117 4.20 2.95 -3.27
N PRO A 118 3.66 1.75 -3.50
CA PRO A 118 4.42 0.53 -3.28
C PRO A 118 5.75 0.57 -4.02
N ALA A 119 6.82 0.08 -3.39
CA ALA A 119 8.15 0.10 -4.00
C ALA A 119 8.18 -0.70 -5.31
N TYR A 120 7.36 -1.74 -5.41
CA TYR A 120 7.25 -2.64 -6.56
C TYR A 120 6.25 -2.15 -7.64
N PHE A 121 5.83 -0.87 -7.62
CA PHE A 121 5.06 -0.26 -8.70
C PHE A 121 5.93 0.02 -9.91
N ASP A 122 5.50 -0.48 -11.07
CA ASP A 122 6.10 -0.15 -12.37
C ASP A 122 5.77 1.30 -12.80
N ASP A 123 6.34 1.73 -13.92
CA ASP A 123 6.17 3.08 -14.45
C ASP A 123 4.70 3.40 -14.81
N ASN A 124 3.94 2.43 -15.32
CA ASN A 124 2.52 2.63 -15.64
C ASN A 124 1.72 2.94 -14.38
N LYS A 125 1.94 2.19 -13.29
CA LYS A 125 1.27 2.39 -12.00
C LYS A 125 1.68 3.72 -11.35
N ARG A 126 2.96 4.09 -11.43
CA ARG A 126 3.47 5.38 -10.94
C ARG A 126 2.87 6.56 -11.71
N ASN A 127 2.81 6.48 -13.03
CA ASN A 127 2.19 7.51 -13.87
C ASN A 127 0.68 7.60 -13.64
N ALA A 128 -0.02 6.48 -13.46
CA ALA A 128 -1.43 6.48 -13.09
C ALA A 128 -1.67 7.15 -11.72
N THR A 129 -0.77 6.95 -10.74
CA THR A 129 -0.84 7.64 -9.44
C THR A 129 -0.67 9.16 -9.59
N LYS A 130 0.29 9.61 -10.40
CA LYS A 130 0.46 11.05 -10.71
C LYS A 130 -0.78 11.62 -11.43
N ASN A 131 -1.36 10.85 -12.36
CA ASN A 131 -2.58 11.25 -13.06
C ASN A 131 -3.76 11.36 -12.10
N ALA A 132 -3.90 10.45 -11.14
CA ALA A 132 -4.94 10.53 -10.10
C ALA A 132 -4.80 11.82 -9.27
N GLY A 133 -3.57 12.18 -8.88
CA GLY A 133 -3.31 13.45 -8.19
C GLY A 133 -3.70 14.66 -9.03
N ARG A 134 -3.32 14.69 -10.32
CA ARG A 134 -3.70 15.76 -11.24
C ARG A 134 -5.23 15.88 -11.41
N LEU A 135 -5.94 14.76 -11.52
CA LEU A 135 -7.41 14.72 -11.58
C LEU A 135 -8.07 15.23 -10.28
N ALA A 136 -7.38 15.07 -9.15
CA ALA A 136 -7.79 15.61 -7.86
C ALA A 136 -7.47 17.12 -7.70
N GLY A 137 -6.78 17.73 -8.64
CA GLY A 137 -6.33 19.13 -8.56
C GLY A 137 -5.09 19.33 -7.70
N LEU A 138 -4.24 18.29 -7.60
CA LEU A 138 -2.96 18.33 -6.90
C LEU A 138 -1.80 18.25 -7.90
N LYS A 139 -0.77 19.06 -7.67
CA LYS A 139 0.52 18.95 -8.34
C LYS A 139 1.36 17.89 -7.61
N VAL A 140 1.60 16.76 -8.26
CA VAL A 140 2.37 15.64 -7.72
C VAL A 140 3.71 15.57 -8.43
N GLU A 141 4.68 16.31 -7.91
CA GLU A 141 6.04 16.31 -8.48
C GLU A 141 6.85 15.11 -8.01
N ARG A 142 6.64 14.65 -6.77
CA ARG A 142 7.37 13.55 -6.17
C ARG A 142 6.42 12.45 -5.72
N LEU A 143 6.79 11.21 -6.07
CA LEU A 143 6.31 9.99 -5.44
C LEU A 143 7.41 9.48 -4.51
N ILE A 144 7.02 8.87 -3.41
CA ILE A 144 7.93 8.19 -2.49
C ILE A 144 7.50 6.74 -2.34
N ASN A 145 8.46 5.82 -2.28
CA ASN A 145 8.14 4.43 -1.99
C ASN A 145 7.70 4.27 -0.53
N GLU A 146 6.68 3.45 -0.28
CA GLU A 146 6.13 3.20 1.06
C GLU A 146 7.23 2.80 2.07
N PRO A 147 8.13 1.83 1.76
CA PRO A 147 9.21 1.48 2.68
C PRO A 147 10.22 2.61 2.91
N SER A 148 10.45 3.46 1.90
CA SER A 148 11.32 4.62 2.03
C SER A 148 10.72 5.67 2.98
N ALA A 149 9.39 5.82 2.95
CA ALA A 149 8.68 6.67 3.91
C ALA A 149 8.78 6.11 5.34
N VAL A 150 8.60 4.79 5.51
CA VAL A 150 8.77 4.14 6.82
C VAL A 150 10.20 4.33 7.34
N ALA A 151 11.20 4.16 6.48
CA ALA A 151 12.60 4.32 6.84
C ALA A 151 12.90 5.76 7.30
N LEU A 152 12.36 6.78 6.62
CA LEU A 152 12.47 8.18 7.05
C LEU A 152 11.88 8.42 8.44
N LYS A 153 10.70 7.86 8.73
CA LYS A 153 10.07 7.96 10.06
C LYS A 153 10.92 7.29 11.14
N HIS A 154 11.49 6.14 10.83
CA HIS A 154 12.16 5.28 11.79
C HIS A 154 13.60 5.73 12.11
N HIS A 155 14.29 6.27 11.12
CA HIS A 155 15.67 6.70 11.27
C HIS A 155 15.75 8.17 11.74
N THR A 156 16.57 8.39 12.77
CA THR A 156 17.02 9.72 13.21
C THR A 156 18.53 9.72 13.25
N ALA A 157 19.17 10.86 12.96
CA ALA A 157 20.63 10.99 12.94
C ALA A 157 21.33 10.54 14.24
N GLU A 158 20.59 10.52 15.35
CA GLU A 158 21.10 10.10 16.67
C GLU A 158 21.25 8.57 16.82
N LYS A 159 20.64 7.77 15.93
CA LYS A 159 20.62 6.30 16.05
C LYS A 159 21.88 5.60 15.56
N GLY A 160 22.80 6.30 14.89
CA GLY A 160 23.98 5.67 14.29
C GLY A 160 23.64 4.88 13.02
N ALA A 161 24.60 4.06 12.54
CA ALA A 161 24.41 3.21 11.36
C ALA A 161 23.53 2.01 11.72
N GLU A 162 22.51 1.75 10.92
CA GLU A 162 21.59 0.61 11.07
C GLU A 162 21.32 -0.05 9.71
N SER A 163 21.26 -1.39 9.68
CA SER A 163 20.78 -2.18 8.54
C SER A 163 19.50 -2.94 8.95
N PHE A 164 18.39 -2.70 8.28
CA PHE A 164 17.12 -3.30 8.66
C PHE A 164 16.21 -3.60 7.47
N ILE A 165 15.31 -4.56 7.66
CA ILE A 165 14.24 -4.83 6.71
C ILE A 165 12.97 -4.11 7.15
N VAL A 166 12.32 -3.40 6.21
CA VAL A 166 10.94 -2.96 6.32
C VAL A 166 10.06 -4.01 5.65
N PHE A 167 9.17 -4.62 6.43
CA PHE A 167 8.17 -5.56 5.96
C PHE A 167 6.81 -4.87 6.04
N ASP A 168 6.36 -4.31 4.92
CA ASP A 168 5.09 -3.61 4.82
C ASP A 168 4.00 -4.56 4.31
N PHE A 169 3.15 -5.02 5.23
CA PHE A 169 2.06 -5.92 4.94
C PHE A 169 0.72 -5.22 5.13
N GLY A 170 0.24 -4.65 4.04
CA GLY A 170 -1.00 -3.90 3.97
C GLY A 170 -2.24 -4.77 3.73
N GLY A 171 -3.37 -4.11 3.43
CA GLY A 171 -4.62 -4.81 3.11
C GLY A 171 -4.59 -5.52 1.76
N GLY A 172 -3.73 -5.10 0.84
CA GLY A 172 -3.73 -5.60 -0.54
C GLY A 172 -2.38 -5.92 -1.15
N THR A 173 -1.28 -5.48 -0.57
CA THR A 173 0.09 -5.63 -1.07
C THR A 173 1.02 -6.04 0.04
N LEU A 174 2.10 -6.70 -0.33
CA LEU A 174 3.28 -6.94 0.49
C LEU A 174 4.47 -6.29 -0.18
N ASP A 175 5.14 -5.39 0.53
CA ASP A 175 6.41 -4.82 0.12
C ASP A 175 7.48 -5.13 1.18
N VAL A 176 8.65 -5.56 0.72
CA VAL A 176 9.81 -5.87 1.56
C VAL A 176 11.00 -5.10 1.01
N SER A 177 11.64 -4.31 1.85
CA SER A 177 12.81 -3.51 1.47
C SER A 177 13.91 -3.65 2.50
N LEU A 178 15.14 -3.80 2.03
CA LEU A 178 16.33 -3.74 2.85
C LEU A 178 16.85 -2.30 2.83
N VAL A 179 17.06 -1.74 3.98
CA VAL A 179 17.42 -0.34 4.22
C VAL A 179 18.73 -0.28 4.98
N GLU A 180 19.64 0.56 4.54
CA GLU A 180 20.77 1.04 5.30
C GLU A 180 20.56 2.51 5.66
N ALA A 181 20.80 2.85 6.90
CA ALA A 181 20.66 4.22 7.38
C ALA A 181 21.88 4.60 8.22
N PHE A 182 22.46 5.76 7.95
CA PHE A 182 23.61 6.30 8.67
C PHE A 182 23.59 7.83 8.62
N ASP A 183 23.89 8.47 9.73
CA ASP A 183 23.83 9.93 9.88
C ASP A 183 22.48 10.50 9.35
N ASN A 184 22.53 11.36 8.34
CA ASN A 184 21.35 11.94 7.68
C ASN A 184 20.98 11.22 6.37
N VAL A 185 21.52 10.03 6.12
CA VAL A 185 21.29 9.28 4.88
C VAL A 185 20.45 8.05 5.15
N VAL A 186 19.39 7.88 4.37
CA VAL A 186 18.59 6.65 4.31
C VAL A 186 18.70 6.11 2.89
N GLU A 187 19.21 4.89 2.76
CA GLU A 187 19.45 4.24 1.48
C GLU A 187 18.69 2.93 1.36
N ILE A 188 17.90 2.79 0.31
CA ILE A 188 17.23 1.54 -0.02
C ILE A 188 18.17 0.69 -0.85
N GLN A 189 18.59 -0.46 -0.33
CA GLN A 189 19.53 -1.38 -0.98
C GLN A 189 18.85 -2.39 -1.90
N ALA A 190 17.69 -2.89 -1.48
CA ALA A 190 16.92 -3.85 -2.26
C ALA A 190 15.43 -3.72 -1.99
N VAL A 191 14.61 -4.03 -2.99
CA VAL A 191 13.16 -4.15 -2.86
C VAL A 191 12.65 -5.41 -3.52
N ALA A 192 11.65 -6.03 -2.90
CA ALA A 192 10.87 -7.11 -3.46
C ALA A 192 9.43 -7.03 -2.91
N GLY A 193 8.46 -7.63 -3.60
CA GLY A 193 7.10 -7.57 -3.12
C GLY A 193 6.15 -8.48 -3.90
N ASP A 194 4.89 -8.47 -3.46
CA ASP A 194 3.77 -9.13 -4.11
C ASP A 194 2.57 -8.17 -4.12
N ASN A 195 2.21 -7.64 -5.29
CA ASN A 195 1.13 -6.67 -5.47
C ASN A 195 -0.28 -7.27 -5.27
N TYR A 196 -0.36 -8.59 -5.05
CA TYR A 196 -1.60 -9.35 -4.92
C TYR A 196 -1.63 -10.20 -3.66
N LEU A 197 -0.88 -9.80 -2.62
CA LEU A 197 -0.84 -10.46 -1.32
C LEU A 197 -1.07 -9.43 -0.22
N GLY A 198 -2.12 -9.60 0.59
CA GLY A 198 -2.45 -8.69 1.69
C GLY A 198 -3.52 -9.24 2.61
N GLY A 199 -3.96 -8.44 3.55
CA GLY A 199 -4.96 -8.85 4.56
C GLY A 199 -6.30 -9.28 4.00
N LYS A 200 -6.67 -8.84 2.78
CA LYS A 200 -7.89 -9.27 2.12
C LYS A 200 -7.86 -10.75 1.72
N ASP A 201 -6.69 -11.27 1.36
CA ASP A 201 -6.56 -12.68 0.95
C ASP A 201 -6.85 -13.60 2.15
N PHE A 202 -6.58 -13.13 3.39
CA PHE A 202 -7.03 -13.80 4.61
C PHE A 202 -8.54 -13.69 4.81
N ASN A 203 -9.18 -12.56 4.46
CA ASN A 203 -10.64 -12.46 4.52
C ASN A 203 -11.30 -13.47 3.57
N GLU A 204 -10.76 -13.64 2.37
CA GLU A 204 -11.24 -14.60 1.37
C GLU A 204 -11.11 -16.05 1.90
N ILE A 205 -9.98 -16.38 2.56
CA ILE A 205 -9.79 -17.71 3.19
C ILE A 205 -10.83 -17.92 4.31
N ILE A 206 -11.07 -16.93 5.17
CA ILE A 206 -12.06 -17.03 6.25
C ILE A 206 -13.47 -17.19 5.67
N ALA A 207 -13.81 -16.46 4.61
CA ALA A 207 -15.09 -16.56 3.93
C ALA A 207 -15.27 -17.93 3.27
N GLN A 208 -14.23 -18.44 2.59
CA GLN A 208 -14.26 -19.76 1.97
C GLN A 208 -14.45 -20.86 3.01
N ASP A 209 -13.74 -20.81 4.11
CA ASP A 209 -13.90 -21.75 5.22
C ASP A 209 -15.32 -21.72 5.83
N PHE A 210 -15.92 -20.52 5.94
CA PHE A 210 -17.30 -20.35 6.37
C PHE A 210 -18.28 -21.04 5.40
N TYR A 211 -18.09 -20.87 4.09
CA TYR A 211 -18.93 -21.54 3.10
C TYR A 211 -18.83 -23.06 3.18
N GLU A 212 -17.63 -23.58 3.34
CA GLU A 212 -17.39 -25.02 3.47
C GLU A 212 -18.01 -25.61 4.74
N GLN A 213 -17.81 -24.96 5.90
CA GLN A 213 -18.35 -25.42 7.18
C GLN A 213 -19.88 -25.47 7.20
N ASN A 214 -20.53 -24.51 6.54
CA ASN A 214 -21.98 -24.40 6.51
C ASN A 214 -22.61 -25.02 5.26
N GLN A 215 -21.82 -25.69 4.39
CA GLN A 215 -22.26 -26.31 3.12
C GLN A 215 -23.00 -25.32 2.20
N ILE A 216 -22.54 -24.04 2.21
CA ILE A 216 -23.11 -22.98 1.38
C ILE A 216 -22.29 -22.89 0.09
N SER A 217 -22.98 -22.87 -1.06
CA SER A 217 -22.32 -22.59 -2.33
C SER A 217 -22.36 -21.09 -2.61
N GLU A 218 -21.19 -20.46 -2.69
CA GLU A 218 -21.03 -19.04 -2.99
C GLU A 218 -21.76 -18.63 -4.29
N ALA A 219 -21.83 -19.53 -5.28
CA ALA A 219 -22.50 -19.28 -6.57
C ALA A 219 -24.00 -18.99 -6.45
N TYR A 220 -24.65 -19.39 -5.36
CA TYR A 220 -26.07 -19.14 -5.11
C TYR A 220 -26.32 -17.89 -4.24
N LEU A 221 -25.27 -17.21 -3.80
CA LEU A 221 -25.37 -15.97 -3.02
C LEU A 221 -25.49 -14.77 -3.94
N THR A 222 -26.30 -13.82 -3.52
CA THR A 222 -26.29 -12.48 -4.10
C THR A 222 -24.98 -11.77 -3.78
N LYS A 223 -24.60 -10.78 -4.57
CA LYS A 223 -23.40 -9.99 -4.32
C LYS A 223 -23.45 -9.29 -2.94
N ASN A 224 -24.63 -8.87 -2.50
CA ASN A 224 -24.81 -8.28 -1.18
C ASN A 224 -24.51 -9.26 -0.05
N GLU A 225 -24.96 -10.52 -0.19
CA GLU A 225 -24.67 -11.56 0.79
C GLU A 225 -23.18 -11.92 0.81
N GLN A 226 -22.52 -12.02 -0.34
CA GLN A 226 -21.07 -12.24 -0.44
C GLN A 226 -20.30 -11.10 0.25
N GLU A 227 -20.67 -9.83 -0.01
CA GLU A 227 -20.05 -8.68 0.63
C GLU A 227 -20.28 -8.67 2.15
N ASN A 228 -21.45 -9.11 2.62
CA ASN A 228 -21.71 -9.23 4.05
C ASN A 228 -20.82 -10.31 4.70
N VAL A 229 -20.67 -11.48 4.06
CA VAL A 229 -19.74 -12.53 4.53
C VAL A 229 -18.31 -12.00 4.61
N LEU A 230 -17.83 -11.30 3.59
CA LEU A 230 -16.47 -10.71 3.58
C LEU A 230 -16.28 -9.63 4.65
N LYS A 231 -17.32 -8.84 4.94
CA LYS A 231 -17.30 -7.83 6.02
C LYS A 231 -17.15 -8.51 7.40
N GLU A 232 -17.92 -9.57 7.65
CA GLU A 232 -17.82 -10.32 8.90
C GLU A 232 -16.51 -11.11 8.99
N ALA A 233 -16.00 -11.65 7.88
CA ALA A 233 -14.67 -12.27 7.81
C ALA A 233 -13.54 -11.27 8.16
N GLU A 234 -13.62 -10.04 7.67
CA GLU A 234 -12.68 -8.96 8.05
C GLU A 234 -12.79 -8.67 9.56
N THR A 235 -13.99 -8.64 10.09
CA THR A 235 -14.24 -8.39 11.52
C THR A 235 -13.65 -9.50 12.37
N VAL A 236 -13.91 -10.76 12.04
CA VAL A 236 -13.32 -11.94 12.72
C VAL A 236 -11.80 -11.91 12.63
N LYS A 237 -11.22 -11.63 11.47
CA LYS A 237 -9.76 -11.48 11.30
C LYS A 237 -9.18 -10.42 12.25
N LYS A 238 -9.84 -9.27 12.37
CA LYS A 238 -9.39 -8.19 13.27
C LYS A 238 -9.49 -8.60 14.75
N GLU A 239 -10.55 -9.29 15.14
CA GLU A 239 -10.71 -9.79 16.51
C GLU A 239 -9.66 -10.83 16.89
N LEU A 240 -9.19 -11.64 15.94
CA LEU A 240 -8.09 -12.60 16.14
C LEU A 240 -6.74 -11.93 16.44
N THR A 241 -6.63 -10.61 16.33
CA THR A 241 -5.46 -9.86 16.81
C THR A 241 -5.31 -9.94 18.32
N ASP A 242 -6.42 -9.88 19.05
CA ASP A 242 -6.44 -9.84 20.53
C ASP A 242 -6.98 -11.13 21.14
N LYS A 243 -7.51 -12.03 20.31
CA LYS A 243 -8.16 -13.28 20.75
C LYS A 243 -7.61 -14.47 19.98
N ASN A 244 -7.63 -15.66 20.61
CA ASN A 244 -7.28 -16.92 19.92
C ASN A 244 -8.42 -17.47 19.05
N GLU A 245 -9.65 -17.04 19.32
CA GLU A 245 -10.86 -17.46 18.65
C GLU A 245 -11.81 -16.26 18.51
N ALA A 246 -12.49 -16.18 17.37
CA ALA A 246 -13.52 -15.19 17.12
C ALA A 246 -14.69 -15.81 16.34
N GLU A 247 -15.91 -15.32 16.59
CA GLU A 247 -17.12 -15.76 15.91
C GLU A 247 -18.08 -14.60 15.64
N ARG A 248 -18.83 -14.71 14.53
CA ARG A 248 -19.86 -13.76 14.13
C ARG A 248 -21.08 -14.49 13.55
N GLN A 249 -22.26 -13.87 13.70
CA GLN A 249 -23.46 -14.33 13.01
C GLN A 249 -23.55 -13.66 11.65
N VAL A 250 -23.71 -14.46 10.62
CA VAL A 250 -23.90 -14.02 9.24
C VAL A 250 -25.30 -14.42 8.80
N TYR A 251 -26.06 -13.48 8.29
CA TYR A 251 -27.43 -13.74 7.81
C TYR A 251 -27.42 -13.91 6.29
N ILE A 252 -27.94 -15.03 5.81
CA ILE A 252 -28.12 -15.37 4.40
C ILE A 252 -29.57 -15.80 4.21
N LYS A 253 -30.33 -15.08 3.36
CA LYS A 253 -31.75 -15.36 3.11
C LYS A 253 -32.59 -15.51 4.41
N ASP A 254 -32.36 -14.60 5.37
CA ASP A 254 -33.00 -14.60 6.70
C ASP A 254 -32.63 -15.75 7.63
N GLU A 255 -31.74 -16.64 7.23
CA GLU A 255 -31.18 -17.70 8.08
C GLU A 255 -29.86 -17.24 8.70
N ALA A 256 -29.66 -17.54 9.99
CA ALA A 256 -28.44 -17.19 10.73
C ALA A 256 -27.42 -18.35 10.67
N TYR A 257 -26.23 -18.05 10.23
CA TYR A 257 -25.09 -18.97 10.16
C TYR A 257 -23.96 -18.45 11.04
N THR A 258 -23.21 -19.33 11.67
CA THR A 258 -22.06 -18.96 12.50
C THR A 258 -20.78 -19.01 11.67
N LEU A 259 -20.09 -17.86 11.55
CA LEU A 259 -18.72 -17.75 11.06
C LEU A 259 -17.79 -17.79 12.26
N LYS A 260 -17.00 -18.85 12.37
CA LYS A 260 -16.09 -19.08 13.48
C LYS A 260 -14.68 -19.38 12.97
N MET A 261 -13.65 -18.74 13.56
CA MET A 261 -12.25 -18.95 13.20
C MET A 261 -11.35 -18.94 14.45
N THR A 262 -10.29 -19.72 14.41
CA THR A 262 -9.19 -19.67 15.38
C THR A 262 -7.88 -19.35 14.70
N ASN A 263 -6.91 -18.78 15.44
CA ASN A 263 -5.57 -18.52 14.90
C ASN A 263 -4.90 -19.80 14.37
N GLN A 264 -5.05 -20.94 15.07
CA GLN A 264 -4.50 -22.22 14.63
C GLN A 264 -5.10 -22.70 13.30
N ARG A 265 -6.43 -22.59 13.13
CA ARG A 265 -7.10 -22.94 11.88
C ARG A 265 -6.67 -22.01 10.75
N LEU A 266 -6.60 -20.70 11.02
CA LEU A 266 -6.17 -19.70 10.05
C LEU A 266 -4.75 -19.97 9.54
N ILE A 267 -3.80 -20.34 10.43
CA ILE A 267 -2.44 -20.74 10.04
C ILE A 267 -2.49 -21.91 9.07
N HIS A 268 -3.27 -22.94 9.37
CA HIS A 268 -3.35 -24.14 8.53
C HIS A 268 -3.91 -23.81 7.14
N LEU A 269 -4.99 -23.05 7.07
CA LEU A 269 -5.64 -22.67 5.82
C LEU A 269 -4.80 -21.69 4.98
N SER A 270 -3.96 -20.89 5.61
CA SER A 270 -3.17 -19.83 4.97
C SER A 270 -1.74 -20.25 4.59
N ALA A 271 -1.42 -21.54 4.58
CA ALA A 271 -0.06 -22.03 4.31
C ALA A 271 0.55 -21.52 2.99
N GLU A 272 -0.26 -21.39 1.94
CA GLU A 272 0.17 -20.85 0.65
C GLU A 272 0.51 -19.35 0.77
N LEU A 273 -0.31 -18.56 1.48
CA LEU A 273 -0.03 -17.14 1.70
C LEU A 273 1.28 -16.93 2.44
N PHE A 274 1.55 -17.74 3.48
CA PHE A 274 2.80 -17.70 4.22
C PHE A 274 4.01 -18.05 3.33
N SER A 275 3.89 -19.07 2.48
CA SER A 275 4.94 -19.39 1.50
C SER A 275 5.23 -18.22 0.55
N ARG A 276 4.19 -17.47 0.15
CA ARG A 276 4.34 -16.27 -0.68
C ARG A 276 5.04 -15.13 0.08
N MET A 277 4.78 -14.95 1.38
CA MET A 277 5.43 -13.94 2.22
C MET A 277 6.93 -14.16 2.39
N ALA A 278 7.39 -15.41 2.48
CA ALA A 278 8.81 -15.71 2.63
C ALA A 278 9.67 -15.33 1.42
N LYS A 279 9.10 -15.41 0.22
CA LYS A 279 9.85 -15.18 -1.04
C LYS A 279 10.45 -13.78 -1.16
N PRO A 280 9.72 -12.67 -0.90
CA PRO A 280 10.29 -11.32 -0.93
C PRO A 280 11.43 -11.12 0.07
N ILE A 281 11.33 -11.67 1.29
CA ILE A 281 12.38 -11.58 2.31
C ILE A 281 13.67 -12.27 1.82
N ALA A 282 13.57 -13.52 1.40
CA ALA A 282 14.72 -14.26 0.87
C ALA A 282 15.34 -13.57 -0.36
N LYS A 283 14.49 -12.91 -1.17
CA LYS A 283 14.93 -12.21 -2.37
C LYS A 283 15.75 -10.96 -2.06
N VAL A 284 15.32 -10.10 -1.11
CA VAL A 284 16.09 -8.89 -0.77
C VAL A 284 17.42 -9.22 -0.11
N ILE A 285 17.47 -10.22 0.79
CA ILE A 285 18.69 -10.71 1.42
C ILE A 285 19.67 -11.21 0.35
N LYS A 286 19.19 -12.06 -0.57
CA LYS A 286 20.02 -12.58 -1.67
C LYS A 286 20.51 -11.49 -2.62
N MET A 287 19.70 -10.46 -2.89
CA MET A 287 20.06 -9.38 -3.81
C MET A 287 21.21 -8.53 -3.29
N VAL A 288 21.24 -8.27 -1.99
CA VAL A 288 22.31 -7.51 -1.35
C VAL A 288 23.51 -8.41 -1.02
N GLY A 289 23.28 -9.70 -0.76
CA GLY A 289 24.32 -10.67 -0.45
C GLY A 289 24.79 -10.61 1.00
N ILE A 290 23.89 -10.21 1.90
CA ILE A 290 24.15 -10.15 3.34
C ILE A 290 23.68 -11.42 4.05
N GLU A 291 24.26 -11.69 5.20
CA GLU A 291 23.81 -12.73 6.11
C GLU A 291 22.75 -12.17 7.08
N LEU A 292 21.90 -13.05 7.63
CA LEU A 292 20.84 -12.61 8.56
C LEU A 292 21.39 -11.90 9.80
N GLU A 293 22.58 -12.30 10.26
CA GLU A 293 23.28 -11.76 11.43
C GLU A 293 23.79 -10.32 11.23
N GLU A 294 23.83 -9.84 9.98
CA GLU A 294 24.20 -8.46 9.64
C GLU A 294 23.00 -7.50 9.70
N LEU A 295 21.78 -8.04 9.90
CA LEU A 295 20.57 -7.24 10.08
C LEU A 295 20.37 -6.89 11.56
N ASP A 296 20.20 -5.64 11.86
CA ASP A 296 19.86 -5.16 13.21
C ASP A 296 18.42 -5.54 13.59
N LYS A 297 17.49 -5.51 12.65
CA LYS A 297 16.07 -5.80 12.91
C LYS A 297 15.23 -5.97 11.65
N VAL A 298 14.01 -6.50 11.81
CA VAL A 298 12.91 -6.44 10.84
C VAL A 298 11.77 -5.63 11.44
N ILE A 299 11.35 -4.58 10.75
CA ILE A 299 10.28 -3.68 11.17
C ILE A 299 9.01 -4.09 10.43
N LEU A 300 7.99 -4.49 11.19
CA LEU A 300 6.68 -4.83 10.65
C LEU A 300 5.79 -3.59 10.64
N VAL A 301 5.30 -3.22 9.45
CA VAL A 301 4.36 -2.11 9.22
C VAL A 301 3.18 -2.57 8.39
N GLY A 302 2.17 -1.71 8.25
CA GLY A 302 0.90 -2.05 7.61
C GLY A 302 -0.06 -2.81 8.53
N GLY A 303 -1.36 -2.62 8.33
CA GLY A 303 -2.39 -3.13 9.24
C GLY A 303 -2.44 -4.64 9.37
N SER A 304 -2.08 -5.37 8.31
CA SER A 304 -2.08 -6.83 8.33
C SER A 304 -0.90 -7.41 9.10
N SER A 305 0.14 -6.63 9.37
CA SER A 305 1.24 -7.01 10.26
C SER A 305 0.84 -7.10 11.74
N LYS A 306 -0.32 -6.54 12.11
CA LYS A 306 -0.89 -6.71 13.45
C LYS A 306 -1.35 -8.14 13.75
N MET A 307 -1.59 -8.95 12.73
CA MET A 307 -2.05 -10.33 12.90
C MET A 307 -0.99 -11.17 13.61
N PRO A 308 -1.32 -11.82 14.77
CA PRO A 308 -0.36 -12.64 15.51
C PRO A 308 0.23 -13.77 14.68
N VAL A 309 -0.58 -14.34 13.78
CA VAL A 309 -0.16 -15.44 12.90
C VAL A 309 0.93 -15.00 11.92
N VAL A 310 0.88 -13.74 11.44
CA VAL A 310 1.91 -13.16 10.57
C VAL A 310 3.19 -12.91 11.35
N GLN A 311 3.08 -12.29 12.54
CA GLN A 311 4.23 -12.02 13.39
C GLN A 311 4.96 -13.31 13.80
N GLN A 312 4.21 -14.35 14.20
CA GLN A 312 4.76 -15.65 14.56
C GLN A 312 5.46 -16.32 13.37
N TYR A 313 4.86 -16.22 12.18
CA TYR A 313 5.46 -16.77 10.97
C TYR A 313 6.79 -16.09 10.63
N ILE A 314 6.84 -14.75 10.64
CA ILE A 314 8.08 -14.01 10.35
C ILE A 314 9.15 -14.27 11.41
N LYS A 315 8.80 -14.30 12.72
CA LYS A 315 9.71 -14.69 13.78
C LYS A 315 10.24 -16.12 13.60
N GLY A 316 9.38 -17.07 13.24
CA GLY A 316 9.78 -18.46 12.97
C GLY A 316 10.69 -18.59 11.74
N LEU A 317 10.46 -17.78 10.69
CA LEU A 317 11.27 -17.77 9.47
C LEU A 317 12.70 -17.26 9.73
N LEU A 318 12.84 -16.21 10.53
CA LEU A 318 14.13 -15.55 10.82
C LEU A 318 14.86 -16.19 12.03
N GLY A 319 14.11 -16.91 12.87
CA GLY A 319 14.62 -17.46 14.13
C GLY A 319 14.99 -16.35 15.12
N ASP A 320 15.84 -16.69 16.11
CA ASP A 320 16.32 -15.75 17.13
C ASP A 320 17.48 -14.86 16.65
N LYS A 321 17.85 -14.94 15.39
CA LYS A 321 19.01 -14.24 14.83
C LYS A 321 18.74 -12.75 14.63
N VAL A 322 17.50 -12.39 14.26
CA VAL A 322 17.13 -11.02 13.93
C VAL A 322 15.90 -10.60 14.74
N PRO A 323 15.94 -9.51 15.50
CA PRO A 323 14.77 -8.95 16.19
C PRO A 323 13.66 -8.58 15.21
N VAL A 324 12.44 -9.05 15.47
CA VAL A 324 11.23 -8.69 14.72
C VAL A 324 10.40 -7.74 15.57
N VAL A 325 10.27 -6.50 15.12
CA VAL A 325 9.63 -5.40 15.84
C VAL A 325 8.36 -4.97 15.09
N LEU A 326 7.21 -5.01 15.77
CA LEU A 326 6.00 -4.39 15.27
C LEU A 326 6.06 -2.89 15.59
N GLU A 327 5.86 -2.04 14.60
CA GLU A 327 5.76 -0.59 14.77
C GLU A 327 4.56 -0.26 15.69
N GLU A 328 4.66 0.79 16.53
CA GLU A 328 3.61 1.15 17.50
C GLU A 328 2.27 1.45 16.79
N ASN A 329 2.32 2.25 15.72
CA ASN A 329 1.16 2.53 14.85
C ASN A 329 1.48 2.10 13.41
N PRO A 330 1.46 0.79 13.11
CA PRO A 330 1.95 0.27 11.84
C PRO A 330 1.12 0.73 10.64
N ASP A 331 -0.15 1.10 10.84
CA ASP A 331 -1.04 1.63 9.80
C ASP A 331 -0.75 3.09 9.43
N GLU A 332 -0.06 3.84 10.30
CA GLU A 332 0.18 5.29 10.14
C GLU A 332 1.62 5.58 9.69
N SER A 333 2.50 4.60 9.77
CA SER A 333 3.95 4.78 9.61
C SER A 333 4.31 5.38 8.26
N VAL A 334 3.66 4.92 7.18
CA VAL A 334 3.85 5.45 5.83
C VAL A 334 3.43 6.93 5.77
N ALA A 335 2.26 7.28 6.33
CA ALA A 335 1.74 8.65 6.30
C ALA A 335 2.67 9.64 7.03
N TYR A 336 3.24 9.26 8.17
CA TYR A 336 4.26 10.07 8.86
C TYR A 336 5.49 10.27 7.97
N GLY A 337 6.02 9.22 7.37
CA GLY A 337 7.19 9.32 6.51
C GLY A 337 6.93 10.14 5.24
N VAL A 338 5.73 10.05 4.66
CA VAL A 338 5.36 10.87 3.49
C VAL A 338 5.23 12.34 3.88
N GLY A 339 4.70 12.64 5.08
CA GLY A 339 4.67 14.00 5.63
C GLY A 339 6.09 14.59 5.82
N MET A 340 7.04 13.78 6.31
CA MET A 340 8.45 14.14 6.36
C MET A 340 9.03 14.40 4.96
N ALA A 341 8.73 13.53 3.99
CA ALA A 341 9.21 13.70 2.62
C ALA A 341 8.67 14.98 1.94
N ALA A 342 7.45 15.41 2.28
CA ALA A 342 6.91 16.70 1.85
C ALA A 342 7.71 17.86 2.46
N ALA A 343 8.01 17.81 3.75
CA ALA A 343 8.82 18.83 4.43
C ALA A 343 10.26 18.90 3.90
N ILE A 344 10.90 17.77 3.64
CA ILE A 344 12.25 17.72 3.02
C ILE A 344 12.22 18.38 1.64
N LYS A 345 11.18 18.13 0.84
CA LYS A 345 11.01 18.78 -0.47
C LYS A 345 10.92 20.31 -0.34
N GLU A 346 10.20 20.78 0.67
CA GLU A 346 10.05 22.21 0.96
C GLU A 346 11.26 22.83 1.68
N ARG A 347 12.25 22.01 2.04
CA ARG A 347 13.44 22.39 2.81
C ARG A 347 13.10 23.07 4.16
N THR A 348 12.07 22.55 4.82
CA THR A 348 11.58 23.07 6.09
C THR A 348 12.13 22.27 7.28
N GLY A 349 12.34 22.94 8.40
CA GLY A 349 12.71 22.32 9.67
C GLY A 349 14.10 21.69 9.72
N ASP A 350 14.35 20.95 10.78
CA ASP A 350 15.65 20.30 11.08
C ASP A 350 15.93 19.09 10.17
N ILE A 351 14.93 18.63 9.42
CA ILE A 351 15.04 17.49 8.51
C ILE A 351 15.44 17.87 7.06
N LYS A 352 15.68 19.15 6.78
CA LYS A 352 16.06 19.67 5.45
C LYS A 352 17.30 19.03 4.84
N ASP A 353 18.21 18.54 5.70
CA ASP A 353 19.50 17.98 5.32
C ASP A 353 19.46 16.43 5.21
N MET A 354 18.30 15.82 5.46
CA MET A 354 18.12 14.38 5.25
C MET A 354 18.16 14.02 3.77
N LEU A 355 18.95 13.02 3.43
CA LEU A 355 19.08 12.45 2.10
C LEU A 355 18.39 11.08 2.07
N LEU A 356 17.44 10.96 1.14
CA LEU A 356 16.83 9.70 0.82
C LEU A 356 17.28 9.26 -0.57
N THR A 357 17.98 8.16 -0.66
CA THR A 357 18.28 7.49 -1.91
C THR A 357 17.45 6.21 -2.04
N ASP A 358 16.99 5.94 -3.24
CA ASP A 358 16.14 4.81 -3.56
C ASP A 358 16.76 4.02 -4.71
N ILE A 359 16.19 2.90 -5.08
CA ILE A 359 16.64 2.11 -6.22
C ILE A 359 15.54 1.98 -7.29
N CYS A 360 15.98 1.75 -8.53
CA CYS A 360 15.07 1.44 -9.62
C CYS A 360 14.64 -0.05 -9.48
N PRO A 361 13.36 -0.36 -9.19
CA PRO A 361 12.94 -1.74 -8.92
C PRO A 361 12.90 -2.62 -10.17
N PHE A 362 12.95 -2.02 -11.37
CA PHE A 362 12.94 -2.68 -12.66
C PHE A 362 13.94 -2.02 -13.60
N SER A 363 14.51 -2.78 -14.55
CA SER A 363 15.28 -2.17 -15.63
C SER A 363 14.36 -1.35 -16.53
N LEU A 364 14.77 -0.11 -16.82
CA LEU A 364 14.08 0.78 -17.75
C LEU A 364 14.89 0.83 -19.06
N GLY A 365 14.24 0.62 -20.19
CA GLY A 365 14.93 0.56 -21.46
C GLY A 365 13.97 0.59 -22.66
N THR A 366 14.48 0.19 -23.81
CA THR A 366 13.70 0.13 -25.04
C THR A 366 13.83 -1.23 -25.70
N GLU A 367 12.80 -1.62 -26.45
CA GLU A 367 12.85 -2.78 -27.34
C GLU A 367 13.69 -2.43 -28.58
N LEU A 368 14.59 -3.33 -28.96
CA LEU A 368 15.39 -3.21 -30.17
C LEU A 368 14.68 -3.85 -31.37
N TYR A 369 15.22 -3.64 -32.55
CA TYR A 369 14.67 -4.15 -33.81
C TYR A 369 14.54 -5.68 -33.86
N ASP A 370 15.41 -6.40 -33.18
CA ASP A 370 15.41 -7.87 -33.08
C ASP A 370 14.48 -8.39 -31.98
N GLY A 371 13.70 -7.51 -31.32
CA GLY A 371 12.83 -7.85 -30.20
C GLY A 371 13.55 -8.01 -28.85
N SER A 372 14.87 -7.80 -28.81
CA SER A 372 15.60 -7.82 -27.53
C SER A 372 15.39 -6.52 -26.74
N PHE A 373 15.50 -6.61 -25.41
CA PHE A 373 15.40 -5.47 -24.51
C PHE A 373 16.78 -4.85 -24.26
N SER A 374 16.92 -3.55 -24.53
CA SER A 374 18.13 -2.78 -24.24
C SER A 374 17.90 -1.92 -22.99
N PRO A 375 18.48 -2.26 -21.83
CA PRO A 375 18.32 -1.46 -20.62
C PRO A 375 19.12 -0.15 -20.76
N VAL A 376 18.51 0.94 -20.25
CA VAL A 376 19.12 2.27 -20.13
C VAL A 376 19.45 2.55 -18.66
N ILE A 377 18.54 2.21 -17.77
CA ILE A 377 18.74 2.19 -16.31
C ILE A 377 18.55 0.75 -15.87
N GLU A 378 19.54 0.20 -15.21
CA GLU A 378 19.47 -1.17 -14.72
C GLU A 378 18.60 -1.27 -13.45
N LYS A 379 18.03 -2.46 -13.26
CA LYS A 379 17.39 -2.79 -11.99
C LYS A 379 18.39 -2.63 -10.84
N ASN A 380 17.93 -2.09 -9.71
CA ASN A 380 18.69 -1.79 -8.50
C ASN A 380 19.71 -0.64 -8.66
N GLU A 381 19.68 0.09 -9.77
CA GLU A 381 20.48 1.30 -9.88
C GLU A 381 19.94 2.38 -8.94
N THR A 382 20.84 3.03 -8.17
CA THR A 382 20.50 4.05 -7.19
C THR A 382 19.86 5.28 -7.84
N LEU A 383 18.81 5.78 -7.24
CA LEU A 383 18.03 6.95 -7.66
C LEU A 383 18.28 8.15 -6.69
N PRO A 384 18.32 9.39 -7.19
CA PRO A 384 18.08 9.80 -8.59
C PRO A 384 19.27 9.53 -9.50
N CYS A 385 19.01 9.03 -10.70
CA CYS A 385 20.04 8.84 -11.73
C CYS A 385 19.59 9.41 -13.10
N LYS A 386 20.57 9.67 -13.97
CA LYS A 386 20.33 10.05 -15.35
C LYS A 386 21.27 9.27 -16.25
N ARG A 387 20.69 8.59 -17.24
CA ARG A 387 21.44 7.81 -18.24
C ARG A 387 21.03 8.24 -19.64
N THR A 388 21.97 8.18 -20.56
CA THR A 388 21.74 8.46 -21.99
C THR A 388 22.30 7.30 -22.80
N ARG A 389 21.51 6.78 -23.71
CA ARG A 389 21.91 5.78 -24.70
C ARG A 389 21.65 6.34 -26.10
N TYR A 390 22.49 5.97 -27.03
CA TYR A 390 22.36 6.35 -28.45
C TYR A 390 21.94 5.14 -29.26
N TYR A 391 20.91 5.32 -30.06
CA TYR A 391 20.40 4.31 -30.98
C TYR A 391 20.41 4.84 -32.40
N THR A 392 20.61 3.96 -33.37
CA THR A 392 20.60 4.31 -34.78
C THR A 392 19.36 3.75 -35.46
N LYS A 393 18.90 4.43 -36.48
CA LYS A 393 17.81 3.92 -37.32
C LYS A 393 18.26 2.67 -38.06
N VAL A 394 17.40 1.67 -38.15
CA VAL A 394 17.65 0.43 -38.92
C VAL A 394 17.37 0.65 -40.39
N ARG A 395 16.47 1.59 -40.76
CA ARG A 395 16.09 1.92 -42.14
C ARG A 395 15.75 3.39 -42.27
N ASN A 396 15.86 3.91 -43.52
CA ASN A 396 15.40 5.26 -43.83
C ASN A 396 13.88 5.37 -43.67
N ASN A 397 13.40 6.55 -43.25
CA ASN A 397 11.99 6.84 -42.97
C ASN A 397 11.34 6.00 -41.86
N GLN A 398 12.10 5.48 -40.90
CA GLN A 398 11.59 4.86 -39.70
C GLN A 398 10.83 5.89 -38.86
N ILE A 399 9.56 5.60 -38.54
CA ILE A 399 8.63 6.53 -37.85
C ILE A 399 8.71 6.38 -36.32
N THR A 400 9.12 5.20 -35.86
CA THR A 400 9.27 4.89 -34.41
C THR A 400 10.68 4.36 -34.14
N MET A 401 11.22 4.68 -33.00
CA MET A 401 12.43 4.09 -32.43
C MET A 401 12.05 3.27 -31.23
#